data_6a512f5e7cb2f93fbf7081a12dfe13e5
#
_entry.id   6a512f5e7cb2f93fbf7081a12dfe13e5
#
_cell.length_a   1.000
_cell.length_b   1.000
_cell.length_c   1.000
_cell.angle_alpha   90.00
_cell.angle_beta   90.00
_cell.angle_gamma   90.00
#
_symmetry.space_group_name_H-M   'P 1'
#
loop_
_entity.id
_entity.type
_entity.pdbx_description
1 polymer ?
#
loop_
_entity_poly.entity_id
_entity_poly.type
_entity_poly.pdbx_seq_one_letter_code
_entity_poly.pdbx_strand_id
1 'polypeptide(L)'
;INADIAYAFKLYLDITGDDQYLIDRAAEVLVETARVWADVGCFAECKDNKYCICSVTGPDEYNAIVDNNFYTNLMARENIRSAMWALDRMKSLDEDAYNKLVEKLELEDEELEYWERIINNMYFPFDEKLQIYPQDDGFMMRKPWDESKIPEEKRHLLYENYHPLFVYRQK
;
A
#
# COMPACT_ATOMS: atom_id res chain seq x y z
N ILE A 1 1.86 -6.75 3.24
CA ILE A 1 2.60 -7.91 2.70
C ILE A 1 2.58 -7.89 1.16
N ASN A 2 1.43 -7.85 0.48
CA ASN A 2 1.39 -7.93 -0.99
C ASN A 2 2.22 -6.84 -1.67
N ALA A 3 2.10 -5.60 -1.23
CA ALA A 3 2.87 -4.49 -1.79
C ALA A 3 4.37 -4.56 -1.45
N ASP A 4 4.73 -5.12 -0.29
CA ASP A 4 6.14 -5.34 0.07
C ASP A 4 6.78 -6.40 -0.82
N ILE A 5 6.03 -7.45 -1.16
CA ILE A 5 6.45 -8.46 -2.13
C ILE A 5 6.63 -7.81 -3.51
N ALA A 6 5.64 -7.05 -3.99
CA ALA A 6 5.73 -6.34 -5.26
C ALA A 6 6.94 -5.38 -5.30
N TYR A 7 7.19 -4.66 -4.21
CA TYR A 7 8.36 -3.80 -4.07
C TYR A 7 9.67 -4.60 -4.19
N ALA A 8 9.76 -5.77 -3.55
CA ALA A 8 10.95 -6.61 -3.64
C ALA A 8 11.20 -7.11 -5.08
N PHE A 9 10.14 -7.51 -5.81
CA PHE A 9 10.25 -7.87 -7.22
C PHE A 9 10.73 -6.70 -8.07
N LYS A 10 10.12 -5.51 -7.89
CA LYS A 10 10.51 -4.30 -8.62
C LYS A 10 11.95 -3.90 -8.34
N LEU A 11 12.37 -3.94 -7.06
CA LEU A 11 13.74 -3.64 -6.65
C LEU A 11 14.76 -4.62 -7.29
N TYR A 12 14.43 -5.91 -7.31
CA TYR A 12 15.28 -6.90 -7.98
C TYR A 12 15.46 -6.56 -9.45
N LEU A 13 14.36 -6.28 -10.16
CA LEU A 13 14.40 -5.92 -11.58
C LEU A 13 15.19 -4.63 -11.85
N ASP A 14 15.05 -3.62 -10.97
CA ASP A 14 15.79 -2.36 -11.10
C ASP A 14 17.31 -2.54 -10.93
N ILE A 15 17.71 -3.45 -10.05
CA ILE A 15 19.13 -3.70 -9.76
C ILE A 15 19.76 -4.61 -10.81
N THR A 16 19.04 -5.64 -11.26
CA THR A 16 19.61 -6.68 -12.13
C THR A 16 19.39 -6.43 -13.61
N GLY A 17 18.31 -5.73 -13.97
CA GLY A 17 17.86 -5.62 -15.36
C GLY A 17 17.46 -6.96 -15.98
N ASP A 18 17.00 -7.92 -15.15
CA ASP A 18 16.65 -9.28 -15.60
C ASP A 18 15.29 -9.28 -16.32
N ASP A 19 15.32 -8.91 -17.60
CA ASP A 19 14.13 -8.86 -18.45
C ASP A 19 13.48 -10.24 -18.62
N GLN A 20 14.27 -11.33 -18.57
CA GLN A 20 13.71 -12.68 -18.68
C GLN A 20 12.88 -13.03 -17.43
N TYR A 21 13.37 -12.67 -16.26
CA TYR A 21 12.63 -12.86 -15.00
C TYR A 21 11.37 -12.01 -14.95
N LEU A 22 11.42 -10.79 -15.52
CA LEU A 22 10.21 -9.95 -15.67
C LEU A 22 9.14 -10.70 -16.46
N ILE A 23 9.49 -11.25 -17.63
CA ILE A 23 8.56 -11.95 -18.54
C ILE A 23 8.04 -13.23 -17.90
N ASP A 24 8.92 -14.05 -17.35
CA ASP A 24 8.58 -15.40 -16.89
C ASP A 24 7.82 -15.42 -15.56
N ARG A 25 7.98 -14.39 -14.70
CA ARG A 25 7.51 -14.42 -13.32
C ARG A 25 6.96 -13.11 -12.78
N ALA A 26 7.74 -12.02 -12.89
CA ALA A 26 7.48 -10.85 -12.09
C ALA A 26 6.25 -10.07 -12.55
N ALA A 27 6.01 -9.98 -13.87
CA ALA A 27 4.88 -9.24 -14.41
C ALA A 27 3.54 -9.77 -13.89
N GLU A 28 3.35 -11.09 -13.90
CA GLU A 28 2.15 -11.73 -13.36
C GLU A 28 1.94 -11.41 -11.87
N VAL A 29 2.99 -11.54 -11.06
CA VAL A 29 2.91 -11.25 -9.62
C VAL A 29 2.58 -9.79 -9.37
N LEU A 30 3.20 -8.87 -10.11
CA LEU A 30 2.95 -7.43 -9.96
C LEU A 30 1.52 -7.06 -10.33
N VAL A 31 0.96 -7.65 -11.39
CA VAL A 31 -0.43 -7.46 -11.83
C VAL A 31 -1.40 -7.99 -10.79
N GLU A 32 -1.25 -9.25 -10.37
CA GLU A 32 -2.18 -9.88 -9.43
C GLU A 32 -2.16 -9.20 -8.05
N THR A 33 -1.00 -8.76 -7.58
CA THR A 33 -0.92 -8.02 -6.33
C THR A 33 -1.50 -6.60 -6.45
N ALA A 34 -1.41 -5.96 -7.61
CA ALA A 34 -2.03 -4.66 -7.87
C ALA A 34 -3.57 -4.74 -7.84
N ARG A 35 -4.16 -5.82 -8.37
CA ARG A 35 -5.60 -6.09 -8.31
C ARG A 35 -6.15 -6.05 -6.89
N VAL A 36 -5.43 -6.65 -5.93
CA VAL A 36 -5.81 -6.60 -4.52
C VAL A 36 -5.99 -5.17 -4.04
N TRP A 37 -5.06 -4.28 -4.38
CA TRP A 37 -5.12 -2.88 -3.95
C TRP A 37 -6.19 -2.07 -4.67
N ALA A 38 -6.49 -2.42 -5.92
CA ALA A 38 -7.57 -1.82 -6.69
C ALA A 38 -8.96 -2.26 -6.21
N ASP A 39 -9.06 -3.40 -5.50
CA ASP A 39 -10.31 -3.95 -4.97
C ASP A 39 -10.59 -3.52 -3.52
N VAL A 40 -9.56 -3.43 -2.67
CA VAL A 40 -9.76 -3.16 -1.23
C VAL A 40 -10.07 -1.71 -0.89
N GLY A 41 -9.79 -0.77 -1.79
CA GLY A 41 -10.05 0.66 -1.57
C GLY A 41 -11.27 1.17 -2.34
N CYS A 42 -11.56 2.44 -2.17
CA CYS A 42 -12.63 3.11 -2.91
C CYS A 42 -12.36 4.61 -3.08
N PHE A 43 -13.01 5.21 -4.08
CA PHE A 43 -13.05 6.66 -4.19
C PHE A 43 -14.07 7.22 -3.20
N ALA A 44 -13.60 8.04 -2.24
CA ALA A 44 -14.42 8.56 -1.16
C ALA A 44 -14.83 10.02 -1.42
N GLU A 45 -16.14 10.30 -1.52
CA GLU A 45 -16.65 11.66 -1.70
C GLU A 45 -16.21 12.61 -0.57
N CYS A 46 -16.18 12.12 0.67
CA CYS A 46 -15.72 12.89 1.85
C CYS A 46 -14.22 13.22 1.85
N LYS A 47 -13.47 12.72 0.89
CA LYS A 47 -12.04 12.97 0.66
C LYS A 47 -11.80 13.52 -0.77
N ASP A 48 -12.69 14.36 -1.27
CA ASP A 48 -12.60 14.98 -2.60
C ASP A 48 -12.43 13.96 -3.74
N ASN A 49 -13.13 12.85 -3.64
CA ASN A 49 -13.01 11.70 -4.56
C ASN A 49 -11.59 11.15 -4.70
N LYS A 50 -10.79 11.22 -3.65
CA LYS A 50 -9.51 10.51 -3.57
C LYS A 50 -9.73 9.04 -3.27
N TYR A 51 -8.79 8.21 -3.74
CA TYR A 51 -8.80 6.78 -3.47
C TYR A 51 -8.29 6.51 -2.07
N CYS A 52 -9.11 5.88 -1.24
CA CYS A 52 -8.88 5.63 0.17
C CYS A 52 -8.84 4.14 0.46
N ILE A 53 -7.96 3.73 1.36
CA ILE A 53 -7.89 2.36 1.88
C ILE A 53 -8.17 2.43 3.39
N CYS A 54 -9.26 1.77 3.80
CA CYS A 54 -9.76 1.84 5.18
C CYS A 54 -9.57 0.52 5.92
N SER A 55 -9.64 0.60 7.25
CA SER A 55 -9.66 -0.57 8.16
C SER A 55 -8.44 -1.49 8.02
N VAL A 56 -7.26 -0.90 7.90
CA VAL A 56 -5.99 -1.62 7.75
C VAL A 56 -5.11 -1.51 9.00
N THR A 57 -4.15 -2.41 9.10
CA THR A 57 -3.01 -2.29 10.00
C THR A 57 -1.77 -2.01 9.18
N GLY A 58 -1.11 -0.90 9.44
CA GLY A 58 0.15 -0.54 8.80
C GLY A 58 1.34 -1.30 9.39
N PRO A 59 2.58 -0.88 9.10
CA PRO A 59 3.79 -1.52 9.62
C PRO A 59 3.95 -1.33 11.13
N ASP A 60 3.30 -0.33 11.71
CA ASP A 60 3.20 -0.14 13.15
C ASP A 60 1.94 -0.85 13.67
N GLU A 61 2.11 -2.04 14.22
CA GLU A 61 1.02 -2.87 14.74
C GLU A 61 0.38 -2.32 16.03
N TYR A 62 0.95 -1.27 16.62
CA TYR A 62 0.30 -0.53 17.72
C TYR A 62 -0.83 0.38 17.23
N ASN A 63 -0.98 0.54 15.93
CA ASN A 63 -2.06 1.28 15.28
C ASN A 63 -2.83 0.35 14.34
N ALA A 64 -3.74 -0.44 14.89
CA ALA A 64 -4.56 -1.37 14.12
C ALA A 64 -5.96 -0.80 13.83
N ILE A 65 -6.55 -1.24 12.71
CA ILE A 65 -7.88 -0.84 12.23
C ILE A 65 -7.94 0.68 12.06
N VAL A 66 -7.05 1.18 11.22
CA VAL A 66 -6.95 2.60 10.89
C VAL A 66 -7.32 2.86 9.44
N ASP A 67 -7.72 4.08 9.14
CA ASP A 67 -8.05 4.51 7.80
C ASP A 67 -6.91 5.33 7.21
N ASN A 68 -6.64 5.09 5.92
CA ASN A 68 -5.65 5.82 5.15
C ASN A 68 -4.25 5.81 5.81
N ASN A 69 -3.79 4.63 6.21
CA ASN A 69 -2.41 4.49 6.66
C ASN A 69 -1.46 4.93 5.55
N PHE A 70 -0.60 5.91 5.84
CA PHE A 70 0.27 6.52 4.83
C PHE A 70 1.16 5.48 4.12
N TYR A 71 1.80 4.59 4.90
CA TYR A 71 2.65 3.54 4.34
C TYR A 71 1.85 2.59 3.43
N THR A 72 0.69 2.13 3.90
CA THR A 72 -0.17 1.24 3.12
C THR A 72 -0.60 1.88 1.80
N ASN A 73 -1.08 3.13 1.84
CA ASN A 73 -1.51 3.85 0.64
C ASN A 73 -0.33 4.09 -0.32
N LEU A 74 0.85 4.46 0.21
CA LEU A 74 2.06 4.64 -0.60
C LEU A 74 2.46 3.34 -1.30
N MET A 75 2.56 2.25 -0.55
CA MET A 75 2.99 0.96 -1.09
C MET A 75 1.96 0.37 -2.05
N ALA A 76 0.66 0.54 -1.80
CA ALA A 76 -0.40 0.16 -2.71
C ALA A 76 -0.28 0.90 -4.06
N ARG A 77 -0.10 2.23 -4.02
CA ARG A 77 0.12 3.03 -5.22
C ARG A 77 1.37 2.59 -5.99
N GLU A 78 2.48 2.35 -5.29
CA GLU A 78 3.73 1.92 -5.93
C GLU A 78 3.63 0.50 -6.51
N ASN A 79 2.83 -0.39 -5.89
CA ASN A 79 2.55 -1.70 -6.49
C ASN A 79 1.79 -1.57 -7.81
N ILE A 80 0.71 -0.77 -7.84
CA ILE A 80 -0.07 -0.55 -9.07
C ILE A 80 0.81 0.10 -10.16
N ARG A 81 1.63 1.08 -9.81
CA ARG A 81 2.62 1.68 -10.73
C ARG A 81 3.60 0.65 -11.29
N SER A 82 4.08 -0.24 -10.43
CA SER A 82 5.02 -1.29 -10.82
C SER A 82 4.38 -2.31 -11.76
N ALA A 83 3.09 -2.61 -11.58
CA ALA A 83 2.34 -3.46 -12.49
C ALA A 83 2.20 -2.82 -13.88
N MET A 84 1.79 -1.55 -13.94
CA MET A 84 1.69 -0.82 -15.22
C MET A 84 3.05 -0.72 -15.91
N TRP A 85 4.10 -0.37 -15.17
CA TRP A 85 5.48 -0.36 -15.71
C TRP A 85 5.89 -1.74 -16.24
N ALA A 86 5.56 -2.82 -15.55
CA ALA A 86 5.90 -4.18 -15.97
C ALA A 86 5.21 -4.57 -17.28
N LEU A 87 3.93 -4.22 -17.43
CA LEU A 87 3.17 -4.44 -18.66
C LEU A 87 3.76 -3.67 -19.86
N ASP A 88 4.06 -2.38 -19.66
CA ASP A 88 4.68 -1.54 -20.70
C ASP A 88 6.06 -2.05 -21.11
N ARG A 89 6.87 -2.40 -20.10
CA ARG A 89 8.21 -2.96 -20.34
C ARG A 89 8.14 -4.29 -21.08
N MET A 90 7.27 -5.21 -20.62
CA MET A 90 7.07 -6.52 -21.23
C MET A 90 6.61 -6.38 -22.70
N LYS A 91 5.63 -5.52 -22.97
CA LYS A 91 5.15 -5.24 -24.32
C LYS A 91 6.26 -4.74 -25.24
N SER A 92 7.17 -3.92 -24.72
CA SER A 92 8.30 -3.40 -25.49
C SER A 92 9.41 -4.43 -25.77
N LEU A 93 9.53 -5.46 -24.91
CA LEU A 93 10.54 -6.52 -25.01
C LEU A 93 10.07 -7.71 -25.84
N ASP A 94 8.84 -8.17 -25.56
CA ASP A 94 8.23 -9.36 -26.19
C ASP A 94 6.71 -9.18 -26.24
N GLU A 95 6.20 -8.71 -27.36
CA GLU A 95 4.78 -8.46 -27.57
C GLU A 95 3.95 -9.76 -27.53
N ASP A 96 4.51 -10.89 -28.01
CA ASP A 96 3.82 -12.18 -27.94
C ASP A 96 3.66 -12.68 -26.50
N ALA A 97 4.69 -12.52 -25.68
CA ALA A 97 4.62 -12.85 -24.27
C ALA A 97 3.64 -11.92 -23.52
N TYR A 98 3.64 -10.63 -23.85
CA TYR A 98 2.66 -9.67 -23.31
C TYR A 98 1.22 -10.10 -23.66
N ASN A 99 0.92 -10.41 -24.93
CA ASN A 99 -0.42 -10.81 -25.35
C ASN A 99 -0.88 -12.09 -24.66
N LYS A 100 0.02 -13.06 -24.45
CA LYS A 100 -0.27 -14.29 -23.69
C LYS A 100 -0.59 -13.99 -22.21
N LEU A 101 0.12 -13.04 -21.61
CA LEU A 101 -0.15 -12.64 -20.21
C LEU A 101 -1.51 -11.94 -20.11
N VAL A 102 -1.81 -11.01 -21.02
CA VAL A 102 -3.10 -10.31 -21.07
C VAL A 102 -4.25 -11.30 -21.24
N GLU A 103 -4.14 -12.27 -22.16
CA GLU A 103 -5.15 -13.33 -22.35
C GLU A 103 -5.28 -14.21 -21.09
N LYS A 104 -4.15 -14.63 -20.51
CA LYS A 104 -4.12 -15.48 -19.30
C LYS A 104 -4.81 -14.83 -18.11
N LEU A 105 -4.58 -13.52 -17.92
CA LEU A 105 -5.09 -12.76 -16.79
C LEU A 105 -6.44 -12.10 -17.07
N GLU A 106 -6.96 -12.25 -18.29
CA GLU A 106 -8.19 -11.57 -18.73
C GLU A 106 -8.12 -10.06 -18.43
N LEU A 107 -6.96 -9.46 -18.74
CA LEU A 107 -6.69 -8.05 -18.43
C LEU A 107 -7.38 -7.15 -19.46
N GLU A 108 -8.20 -6.23 -19.01
CA GLU A 108 -8.99 -5.31 -19.84
C GLU A 108 -8.44 -3.88 -19.78
N ASP A 109 -8.63 -3.11 -20.83
CA ASP A 109 -8.17 -1.70 -20.91
C ASP A 109 -8.84 -0.85 -19.82
N GLU A 110 -10.10 -1.10 -19.50
CA GLU A 110 -10.85 -0.43 -18.44
C GLU A 110 -10.22 -0.65 -17.05
N GLU A 111 -9.61 -1.82 -16.82
CA GLU A 111 -8.88 -2.10 -15.58
C GLU A 111 -7.62 -1.22 -15.49
N LEU A 112 -6.89 -1.07 -16.59
CA LEU A 112 -5.70 -0.22 -16.63
C LEU A 112 -6.05 1.27 -16.46
N GLU A 113 -7.12 1.73 -17.09
CA GLU A 113 -7.63 3.10 -16.89
C GLU A 113 -8.04 3.34 -15.42
N TYR A 114 -8.66 2.35 -14.79
CA TYR A 114 -9.01 2.42 -13.37
C TYR A 114 -7.77 2.50 -12.48
N TRP A 115 -6.74 1.73 -12.78
CA TRP A 115 -5.47 1.78 -12.06
C TRP A 115 -4.76 3.14 -12.21
N GLU A 116 -4.75 3.69 -13.42
CA GLU A 116 -4.19 5.03 -13.63
C GLU A 116 -4.94 6.08 -12.80
N ARG A 117 -6.26 5.98 -12.76
CA ARG A 117 -7.10 6.85 -11.92
C ARG A 117 -6.76 6.69 -10.44
N ILE A 118 -6.53 5.48 -9.95
CA ILE A 118 -6.10 5.22 -8.55
C ILE A 118 -4.76 5.88 -8.29
N ILE A 119 -3.76 5.64 -9.13
CA ILE A 119 -2.40 6.21 -8.98
C ILE A 119 -2.45 7.73 -8.84
N ASN A 120 -3.23 8.39 -9.70
CA ASN A 120 -3.31 9.85 -9.76
C ASN A 120 -4.14 10.46 -8.62
N ASN A 121 -4.96 9.66 -7.95
CA ASN A 121 -5.87 10.12 -6.91
C ASN A 121 -5.71 9.42 -5.56
N MET A 122 -4.64 8.66 -5.34
CA MET A 122 -4.38 8.05 -4.03
C MET A 122 -4.35 9.11 -2.93
N TYR A 123 -5.11 8.89 -1.87
CA TYR A 123 -5.15 9.79 -0.73
C TYR A 123 -3.95 9.58 0.18
N PHE A 124 -3.37 10.69 0.60
CA PHE A 124 -2.33 10.71 1.63
C PHE A 124 -2.73 11.71 2.71
N PRO A 125 -2.83 11.29 3.98
CA PRO A 125 -3.07 12.22 5.07
C PRO A 125 -1.92 13.22 5.15
N PHE A 126 -2.24 14.52 5.28
CA PHE A 126 -1.23 15.58 5.40
C PHE A 126 -1.68 16.59 6.45
N ASP A 127 -0.78 16.96 7.35
CA ASP A 127 -0.98 18.02 8.34
C ASP A 127 -0.34 19.31 7.85
N GLU A 128 -1.17 20.25 7.41
CA GLU A 128 -0.72 21.55 6.87
C GLU A 128 0.03 22.39 7.89
N LYS A 129 -0.29 22.29 9.17
CA LYS A 129 0.33 23.08 10.23
C LYS A 129 1.74 22.60 10.55
N LEU A 130 1.93 21.29 10.60
CA LEU A 130 3.20 20.66 10.93
C LEU A 130 4.04 20.32 9.69
N GLN A 131 3.43 20.37 8.50
CA GLN A 131 4.05 20.01 7.21
C GLN A 131 4.59 18.56 7.23
N ILE A 132 3.79 17.64 7.76
CA ILE A 132 4.13 16.22 7.86
C ILE A 132 2.98 15.35 7.32
N TYR A 133 3.31 14.13 6.98
CA TYR A 133 2.35 13.06 6.70
C TYR A 133 2.12 12.25 7.97
N PRO A 134 0.96 12.38 8.64
CA PRO A 134 0.60 11.54 9.76
C PRO A 134 0.54 10.07 9.37
N GLN A 135 0.71 9.19 10.33
CA GLN A 135 0.70 7.74 10.12
C GLN A 135 -0.64 7.22 9.55
N ASP A 136 -1.73 7.85 9.94
CA ASP A 136 -3.09 7.59 9.47
C ASP A 136 -4.00 8.80 9.75
N ASP A 137 -5.26 8.75 9.26
CA ASP A 137 -6.23 9.84 9.42
C ASP A 137 -6.49 10.23 10.89
N GLY A 138 -6.46 9.26 11.79
CA GLY A 138 -6.75 9.47 13.21
C GLY A 138 -5.52 9.77 14.07
N PHE A 139 -4.31 9.64 13.53
CA PHE A 139 -3.08 9.64 14.33
C PHE A 139 -2.92 10.88 15.19
N MET A 140 -3.14 12.09 14.63
CA MET A 140 -2.96 13.35 15.34
C MET A 140 -4.01 13.59 16.45
N MET A 141 -5.13 12.89 16.40
CA MET A 141 -6.20 12.99 17.41
C MET A 141 -6.00 12.04 18.59
N ARG A 142 -5.07 11.09 18.49
CA ARG A 142 -4.82 10.13 19.56
C ARG A 142 -4.10 10.79 20.73
N LYS A 143 -4.38 10.30 21.92
CA LYS A 143 -3.76 10.77 23.15
C LYS A 143 -2.33 10.22 23.24
N PRO A 144 -1.31 11.09 23.44
CA PRO A 144 0.04 10.61 23.67
C PRO A 144 0.13 9.72 24.93
N TRP A 145 1.00 8.73 24.88
CA TRP A 145 1.37 7.96 26.05
C TRP A 145 2.01 8.88 27.10
N ASP A 146 1.59 8.73 28.34
CA ASP A 146 2.24 9.37 29.46
C ASP A 146 3.13 8.33 30.16
N GLU A 147 4.37 8.24 29.68
CA GLU A 147 5.34 7.28 30.19
C GLU A 147 5.61 7.40 31.68
N SER A 148 5.39 8.59 32.28
CA SER A 148 5.58 8.82 33.70
C SER A 148 4.57 8.02 34.55
N LYS A 149 3.43 7.63 33.96
CA LYS A 149 2.38 6.86 34.61
C LYS A 149 2.47 5.36 34.37
N ILE A 150 3.43 4.92 33.54
CA ILE A 150 3.62 3.51 33.24
C ILE A 150 4.68 2.97 34.20
N PRO A 151 4.37 1.98 35.04
CA PRO A 151 5.36 1.30 35.85
C PRO A 151 6.50 0.76 35.01
N GLU A 152 7.74 0.85 35.48
CA GLU A 152 8.92 0.51 34.70
C GLU A 152 8.87 -0.95 34.19
N GLU A 153 8.38 -1.88 34.99
CA GLU A 153 8.21 -3.29 34.66
C GLU A 153 7.15 -3.52 33.54
N LYS A 154 6.30 -2.51 33.24
CA LYS A 154 5.25 -2.58 32.21
C LYS A 154 5.56 -1.79 30.94
N ARG A 155 6.69 -1.09 30.88
CA ARG A 155 7.07 -0.28 29.70
C ARG A 155 7.45 -1.11 28.51
N HIS A 156 7.94 -2.31 28.75
CA HIS A 156 8.19 -3.31 27.72
C HIS A 156 6.96 -4.22 27.62
N LEU A 157 6.64 -4.71 26.44
CA LEU A 157 5.54 -5.67 26.27
C LEU A 157 4.14 -5.06 26.55
N LEU A 158 3.83 -3.94 25.87
CA LEU A 158 2.56 -3.22 26.07
C LEU A 158 1.33 -4.11 25.90
N TYR A 159 1.32 -5.01 24.89
CA TYR A 159 0.21 -5.93 24.63
C TYR A 159 0.04 -7.02 25.70
N GLU A 160 1.07 -7.35 26.45
CA GLU A 160 0.96 -8.28 27.56
C GLU A 160 0.37 -7.62 28.83
N ASN A 161 0.59 -6.31 28.96
CA ASN A 161 0.23 -5.57 30.17
C ASN A 161 -1.04 -4.73 30.03
N TYR A 162 -1.45 -4.42 28.80
CA TYR A 162 -2.60 -3.56 28.49
C TYR A 162 -3.51 -4.19 27.45
N HIS A 163 -4.81 -3.96 27.61
CA HIS A 163 -5.77 -4.41 26.61
C HIS A 163 -5.50 -3.75 25.24
N PRO A 164 -5.50 -4.49 24.12
CA PRO A 164 -5.19 -3.94 22.80
C PRO A 164 -5.95 -2.67 22.43
N LEU A 165 -7.25 -2.60 22.71
CA LEU A 165 -8.05 -1.39 22.45
C LEU A 165 -7.56 -0.15 23.22
N PHE A 166 -6.91 -0.35 24.37
CA PHE A 166 -6.32 0.75 25.15
C PHE A 166 -5.04 1.23 24.46
N VAL A 167 -4.23 0.30 23.95
CA VAL A 167 -3.00 0.62 23.21
C VAL A 167 -3.34 1.38 21.92
N TYR A 168 -4.30 0.90 21.12
CA TYR A 168 -4.69 1.50 19.83
C TYR A 168 -5.26 2.93 19.92
N ARG A 169 -5.68 3.38 21.11
CA ARG A 169 -6.19 4.74 21.33
C ARG A 169 -5.11 5.76 21.65
N GLN A 170 -3.87 5.35 21.69
CA GLN A 170 -2.73 6.19 22.07
C GLN A 170 -1.73 6.31 20.91
N LYS A 171 -0.78 7.22 21.01
CA LYS A 171 0.32 7.41 20.06
C LYS A 171 1.64 7.71 20.75
#